data_a11b98ea9c1875e83197321e3a2ce4b1
#
_entry.id   a11b98ea9c1875e83197321e3a2ce4b1
#
_cell.length_a   1.000
_cell.length_b   1.000
_cell.length_c   1.000
_cell.angle_alpha   90.00
_cell.angle_beta   90.00
_cell.angle_gamma   90.00
#
_symmetry.space_group_name_H-M   'P 1'
#
loop_
_entity.id
_entity.type
_entity.pdbx_description
1 polymer ?
#
loop_
_entity_poly.entity_id
_entity_poly.type
_entity_poly.pdbx_seq_one_letter_code
_entity_poly.pdbx_strand_id
1 'polypeptide(L)'
;KRLIVSDNGLLYEDANLQIGIKSQWQGSQGRIMFYVGNKSPSADLQGFKMVMPVIDGLRHQLQPVPDNVGAKRQVQLMMQVAITKAFIEPPTLQIAYTLPGVGTLSRTLELPIRVSKFLTPLTITSPQEFIAKWHQMASASQQQKIMDVSQQYASGGIERVAVALGGMRLGVQKGLDPNPANLVGGSKFVGELCGEVLVGVRIESDANVRGRYRFTVASMDGNASAAVMSGLIRALQ
;
A
#
# COMPACT_ATOMS: atom_id res chain seq x y z
N LYS A 1 4.64 8.02 0.83
CA LYS A 1 3.41 7.93 1.65
C LYS A 1 2.13 8.00 0.79
N ARG A 2 1.98 9.03 -0.04
CA ARG A 2 0.78 9.24 -0.88
C ARG A 2 0.37 7.99 -1.67
N LEU A 3 1.32 7.23 -2.21
CA LEU A 3 1.05 6.04 -3.02
C LEU A 3 0.50 4.83 -2.22
N ILE A 4 0.51 4.88 -0.89
CA ILE A 4 -0.15 3.86 -0.06
C ILE A 4 -1.67 3.96 -0.19
N VAL A 5 -2.18 5.20 -0.23
CA VAL A 5 -3.62 5.51 -0.32
C VAL A 5 -4.08 5.87 -1.74
N SER A 6 -3.16 5.96 -2.71
CA SER A 6 -3.43 6.30 -4.09
C SER A 6 -2.87 5.23 -5.02
N ASP A 7 -3.52 5.04 -6.18
CA ASP A 7 -3.11 4.06 -7.18
C ASP A 7 -2.23 4.66 -8.30
N ASN A 8 -1.96 5.97 -8.24
CA ASN A 8 -1.09 6.64 -9.20
C ASN A 8 -0.31 7.80 -8.56
N GLY A 9 0.82 8.12 -9.15
CA GLY A 9 1.65 9.26 -8.76
C GLY A 9 3.13 9.07 -9.06
N LEU A 10 3.92 10.00 -8.57
CA LEU A 10 5.37 9.98 -8.68
C LEU A 10 5.96 9.03 -7.62
N LEU A 11 6.72 8.04 -8.09
CA LEU A 11 7.45 7.10 -7.22
C LEU A 11 8.82 7.66 -6.85
N TYR A 12 9.55 8.19 -7.84
CA TYR A 12 10.91 8.70 -7.67
C TYR A 12 11.21 9.80 -8.68
N GLU A 13 12.02 10.77 -8.29
CA GLU A 13 12.57 11.79 -9.18
C GLU A 13 13.91 12.31 -8.65
N ASP A 14 14.90 12.42 -9.54
CA ASP A 14 16.13 13.15 -9.33
C ASP A 14 16.48 14.02 -10.57
N ALA A 15 17.71 14.46 -10.68
CA ALA A 15 18.18 15.29 -11.82
C ALA A 15 18.09 14.55 -13.17
N ASN A 16 18.25 13.23 -13.18
CA ASN A 16 18.42 12.42 -14.37
C ASN A 16 17.23 11.51 -14.69
N LEU A 17 16.53 11.05 -13.66
CA LEU A 17 15.53 10.00 -13.76
C LEU A 17 14.23 10.44 -13.07
N GLN A 18 13.11 10.16 -13.74
CA GLN A 18 11.78 10.28 -13.14
C GLN A 18 11.02 8.96 -13.33
N ILE A 19 10.37 8.48 -12.29
CA ILE A 19 9.55 7.27 -12.32
C ILE A 19 8.17 7.58 -11.78
N GLY A 20 7.19 7.62 -12.66
CA GLY A 20 5.78 7.62 -12.31
C GLY A 20 5.22 6.20 -12.27
N ILE A 21 4.15 5.99 -11.50
CA ILE A 21 3.41 4.73 -11.49
C ILE A 21 1.91 4.95 -11.63
N LYS A 22 1.26 3.96 -12.25
CA LYS A 22 -0.18 3.78 -12.25
C LYS A 22 -0.49 2.32 -12.00
N SER A 23 -1.29 2.02 -11.00
CA SER A 23 -1.63 0.64 -10.63
C SER A 23 -3.14 0.38 -10.69
N GLN A 24 -3.47 -0.87 -10.93
CA GLN A 24 -4.82 -1.40 -10.90
C GLN A 24 -4.81 -2.71 -10.11
N TRP A 25 -5.82 -2.91 -9.27
CA TRP A 25 -5.89 -4.03 -8.34
C TRP A 25 -7.25 -4.69 -8.43
N GLN A 26 -7.23 -6.03 -8.52
CA GLN A 26 -8.45 -6.83 -8.56
C GLN A 26 -8.23 -8.14 -7.81
N GLY A 27 -8.88 -8.26 -6.64
CA GLY A 27 -8.72 -9.42 -5.77
C GLY A 27 -7.24 -9.67 -5.42
N SER A 28 -6.76 -10.89 -5.68
CA SER A 28 -5.38 -11.29 -5.41
C SER A 28 -4.34 -10.75 -6.39
N GLN A 29 -4.74 -10.02 -7.42
CA GLN A 29 -3.86 -9.58 -8.48
C GLN A 29 -3.73 -8.07 -8.56
N GLY A 30 -2.56 -7.62 -9.02
CA GLY A 30 -2.29 -6.22 -9.34
C GLY A 30 -1.51 -6.08 -10.64
N ARG A 31 -1.71 -4.94 -11.28
CA ARG A 31 -0.97 -4.53 -12.48
C ARG A 31 -0.42 -3.14 -12.24
N ILE A 32 0.88 -2.98 -12.42
CA ILE A 32 1.59 -1.72 -12.20
C ILE A 32 2.27 -1.32 -13.48
N MET A 33 1.94 -0.13 -13.99
CA MET A 33 2.63 0.51 -15.11
C MET A 33 3.63 1.52 -14.55
N PHE A 34 4.90 1.33 -14.88
CA PHE A 34 5.97 2.27 -14.60
C PHE A 34 6.18 3.16 -15.84
N TYR A 35 6.25 4.46 -15.60
CA TYR A 35 6.61 5.49 -16.58
C TYR A 35 8.01 5.97 -16.25
N VAL A 36 8.99 5.44 -16.95
CA VAL A 36 10.41 5.72 -16.70
C VAL A 36 10.88 6.79 -17.66
N GLY A 37 11.10 8.00 -17.19
CA GLY A 37 11.52 9.15 -17.96
C GLY A 37 12.99 9.48 -17.74
N ASN A 38 13.77 9.56 -18.83
CA ASN A 38 15.11 10.11 -18.84
C ASN A 38 15.02 11.64 -18.92
N LYS A 39 15.47 12.34 -17.88
CA LYS A 39 15.46 13.82 -17.80
C LYS A 39 16.71 14.45 -18.42
N SER A 40 17.75 13.68 -18.74
CA SER A 40 18.95 14.21 -19.37
C SER A 40 18.61 14.89 -20.70
N PRO A 41 19.13 16.08 -20.96
CA PRO A 41 18.87 16.80 -22.20
C PRO A 41 19.53 16.15 -23.46
N SER A 42 20.64 15.42 -23.28
CA SER A 42 21.47 14.95 -24.37
C SER A 42 22.08 13.57 -24.23
N ALA A 43 21.98 12.95 -23.04
CA ALA A 43 22.61 11.66 -22.78
C ALA A 43 21.56 10.56 -22.51
N ASP A 44 21.76 9.39 -23.10
CA ASP A 44 20.94 8.21 -22.87
C ASP A 44 21.30 7.56 -21.53
N LEU A 45 20.32 6.96 -20.86
CA LEU A 45 20.57 6.03 -19.75
C LEU A 45 20.96 4.69 -20.37
N GLN A 46 22.23 4.32 -20.27
CA GLN A 46 22.79 3.10 -20.85
C GLN A 46 22.81 1.97 -19.84
N GLY A 47 22.69 0.72 -20.29
CA GLY A 47 22.65 -0.45 -19.42
C GLY A 47 21.54 -0.37 -18.38
N PHE A 48 20.38 0.17 -18.75
CA PHE A 48 19.27 0.39 -17.83
C PHE A 48 18.71 -0.95 -17.34
N LYS A 49 18.71 -1.11 -16.03
CA LYS A 49 18.21 -2.31 -15.36
C LYS A 49 17.18 -1.93 -14.31
N MET A 50 16.13 -2.72 -14.23
CA MET A 50 15.08 -2.61 -13.24
C MET A 50 14.71 -4.00 -12.76
N VAL A 51 14.94 -4.29 -11.48
CA VAL A 51 14.77 -5.61 -10.90
C VAL A 51 14.02 -5.49 -9.57
N MET A 52 13.01 -6.30 -9.39
CA MET A 52 12.36 -6.50 -8.11
C MET A 52 12.82 -7.85 -7.53
N PRO A 53 13.51 -7.89 -6.38
CA PRO A 53 13.87 -9.13 -5.73
C PRO A 53 12.64 -9.95 -5.35
N VAL A 54 12.78 -11.26 -5.32
CA VAL A 54 11.72 -12.17 -4.84
C VAL A 54 11.48 -11.90 -3.36
N ILE A 55 10.22 -11.76 -2.98
CA ILE A 55 9.79 -11.71 -1.58
C ILE A 55 8.78 -12.82 -1.30
N ASP A 56 8.81 -13.33 -0.09
CA ASP A 56 7.84 -14.30 0.37
C ASP A 56 6.45 -13.66 0.50
N GLY A 57 5.42 -14.29 -0.07
CA GLY A 57 4.05 -13.80 -0.07
C GLY A 57 3.63 -13.01 -1.32
N LEU A 58 4.54 -12.73 -2.26
CA LEU A 58 4.21 -12.02 -3.49
C LEU A 58 4.92 -12.63 -4.71
N ARG A 59 4.16 -13.01 -5.72
CA ARG A 59 4.69 -13.32 -7.06
C ARG A 59 4.66 -12.07 -7.93
N HIS A 60 5.64 -11.93 -8.79
CA HIS A 60 5.68 -10.83 -9.74
C HIS A 60 6.28 -11.26 -11.08
N GLN A 61 5.91 -10.54 -12.12
CA GLN A 61 6.48 -10.65 -13.46
C GLN A 61 6.59 -9.25 -14.05
N LEU A 62 7.82 -8.82 -14.30
CA LEU A 62 8.14 -7.55 -14.97
C LEU A 62 8.36 -7.83 -16.46
N GLN A 63 7.83 -6.97 -17.33
CA GLN A 63 8.14 -7.01 -18.76
C GLN A 63 9.63 -6.79 -19.02
N PRO A 64 10.16 -7.28 -20.16
CA PRO A 64 11.54 -7.02 -20.56
C PRO A 64 11.87 -5.54 -20.49
N VAL A 65 12.97 -5.23 -19.81
CA VAL A 65 13.46 -3.85 -19.62
C VAL A 65 14.37 -3.50 -20.80
N PRO A 66 14.19 -2.34 -21.47
CA PRO A 66 15.09 -1.93 -22.53
C PRO A 66 16.47 -1.60 -21.96
N ASP A 67 17.52 -1.96 -22.67
CA ASP A 67 18.90 -1.70 -22.24
C ASP A 67 19.24 -0.20 -22.21
N ASN A 68 18.52 0.61 -22.99
CA ASN A 68 18.74 2.05 -23.05
C ASN A 68 17.42 2.83 -22.98
N VAL A 69 17.45 3.99 -22.32
CA VAL A 69 16.37 4.99 -22.34
C VAL A 69 16.92 6.29 -22.91
N GLY A 70 16.52 6.63 -24.13
CA GLY A 70 17.03 7.80 -24.86
C GLY A 70 16.83 9.12 -24.11
N ALA A 71 17.67 10.10 -24.40
CA ALA A 71 17.58 11.46 -23.84
C ALA A 71 16.19 12.06 -24.04
N LYS A 72 15.59 12.64 -22.99
CA LYS A 72 14.23 13.21 -22.98
C LYS A 72 13.13 12.23 -23.43
N ARG A 73 13.40 10.93 -23.41
CA ARG A 73 12.42 9.88 -23.73
C ARG A 73 11.85 9.26 -22.47
N GLN A 74 10.66 8.70 -22.62
CA GLN A 74 9.98 7.92 -21.59
C GLN A 74 9.67 6.54 -22.16
N VAL A 75 9.89 5.52 -21.34
CA VAL A 75 9.47 4.14 -21.60
C VAL A 75 8.42 3.71 -20.61
N GLN A 76 7.56 2.78 -21.02
CA GLN A 76 6.52 2.21 -20.17
C GLN A 76 6.84 0.74 -19.96
N LEU A 77 6.79 0.30 -18.69
CA LEU A 77 7.07 -1.07 -18.29
C LEU A 77 5.94 -1.57 -17.42
N MET A 78 5.37 -2.70 -17.76
CA MET A 78 4.30 -3.29 -16.98
C MET A 78 4.86 -4.40 -16.07
N MET A 79 4.41 -4.38 -14.82
CA MET A 79 4.62 -5.45 -13.86
C MET A 79 3.28 -6.01 -13.42
N GLN A 80 3.15 -7.33 -13.46
CA GLN A 80 2.04 -8.06 -12.85
C GLN A 80 2.49 -8.56 -11.47
N VAL A 81 1.60 -8.52 -10.51
CA VAL A 81 1.84 -9.03 -9.15
C VAL A 81 0.65 -9.85 -8.67
N ALA A 82 0.90 -10.84 -7.84
CA ALA A 82 -0.15 -11.64 -7.22
C ALA A 82 0.24 -11.96 -5.77
N ILE A 83 -0.67 -11.69 -4.84
CA ILE A 83 -0.46 -12.06 -3.43
C ILE A 83 -0.67 -13.56 -3.26
N THR A 84 0.29 -14.23 -2.60
CA THR A 84 0.18 -15.66 -2.28
C THR A 84 -0.16 -15.88 -0.81
N LYS A 85 0.35 -15.03 0.07
CA LYS A 85 0.03 -14.93 1.51
C LYS A 85 0.36 -13.53 2.03
N ALA A 86 -0.01 -13.21 3.26
CA ALA A 86 0.30 -11.91 3.85
C ALA A 86 1.83 -11.71 3.99
N PHE A 87 2.28 -10.50 3.68
CA PHE A 87 3.67 -10.05 3.84
C PHE A 87 3.70 -8.68 4.53
N ILE A 88 4.68 -8.46 5.40
CA ILE A 88 4.77 -7.23 6.21
C ILE A 88 5.57 -6.15 5.48
N GLU A 89 6.76 -6.52 5.00
CA GLU A 89 7.65 -5.58 4.36
C GLU A 89 7.27 -5.35 2.89
N PRO A 90 7.18 -4.10 2.44
CA PRO A 90 6.93 -3.79 1.05
C PRO A 90 8.11 -4.21 0.18
N PRO A 91 7.88 -4.68 -1.06
CA PRO A 91 8.96 -4.99 -1.98
C PRO A 91 9.76 -3.75 -2.36
N THR A 92 11.01 -3.98 -2.73
CA THR A 92 11.89 -2.95 -3.25
C THR A 92 12.12 -3.14 -4.75
N LEU A 93 12.39 -2.04 -5.44
CA LEU A 93 12.77 -1.99 -6.84
C LEU A 93 14.21 -1.50 -6.94
N GLN A 94 15.09 -2.32 -7.46
CA GLN A 94 16.47 -1.97 -7.73
C GLN A 94 16.58 -1.43 -9.16
N ILE A 95 17.20 -0.28 -9.31
CA ILE A 95 17.39 0.40 -10.59
C ILE A 95 18.87 0.70 -10.74
N ALA A 96 19.44 0.42 -11.90
CA ALA A 96 20.81 0.77 -12.24
C ALA A 96 20.90 1.23 -13.69
N TYR A 97 21.74 2.21 -13.95
CA TYR A 97 22.04 2.72 -15.29
C TYR A 97 23.38 3.46 -15.30
N THR A 98 23.98 3.58 -16.47
CA THR A 98 25.17 4.40 -16.69
C THR A 98 24.78 5.66 -17.45
N LEU A 99 25.23 6.81 -16.95
CA LEU A 99 25.07 8.10 -17.63
C LEU A 99 26.45 8.58 -18.10
N PRO A 100 26.65 8.79 -19.42
CA PRO A 100 27.91 9.29 -19.94
C PRO A 100 28.38 10.57 -19.26
N GLY A 101 29.64 10.62 -18.85
CA GLY A 101 30.24 11.73 -18.13
C GLY A 101 29.94 11.75 -16.58
N VAL A 102 29.01 10.91 -16.10
CA VAL A 102 28.67 10.82 -14.66
C VAL A 102 29.08 9.47 -14.08
N GLY A 103 28.93 8.38 -14.84
CA GLY A 103 29.22 7.02 -14.41
C GLY A 103 27.97 6.19 -14.11
N THR A 104 28.15 5.06 -13.43
CA THR A 104 27.06 4.14 -13.06
C THR A 104 26.35 4.63 -11.81
N LEU A 105 25.04 4.74 -11.89
CA LEU A 105 24.14 5.13 -10.80
C LEU A 105 23.23 3.97 -10.45
N SER A 106 22.97 3.81 -9.18
CA SER A 106 22.01 2.82 -8.67
C SER A 106 21.07 3.41 -7.62
N ARG A 107 19.86 2.90 -7.57
CA ARG A 107 18.83 3.28 -6.59
C ARG A 107 18.04 2.06 -6.14
N THR A 108 17.68 2.04 -4.87
CA THR A 108 16.72 1.08 -4.32
C THR A 108 15.50 1.85 -3.85
N LEU A 109 14.35 1.57 -4.42
CA LEU A 109 13.10 2.26 -4.15
C LEU A 109 12.12 1.30 -3.48
N GLU A 110 11.45 1.74 -2.42
CA GLU A 110 10.33 0.99 -1.86
C GLU A 110 9.12 1.12 -2.80
N LEU A 111 8.54 -0.02 -3.20
CA LEU A 111 7.30 -0.04 -3.97
C LEU A 111 6.08 0.12 -3.05
N PRO A 112 5.03 0.82 -3.47
CA PRO A 112 3.81 0.98 -2.70
C PRO A 112 2.89 -0.25 -2.79
N ILE A 113 3.48 -1.44 -2.82
CA ILE A 113 2.77 -2.73 -2.84
C ILE A 113 2.68 -3.20 -1.40
N ARG A 114 1.47 -3.25 -0.87
CA ARG A 114 1.18 -3.69 0.49
C ARG A 114 -0.04 -4.62 0.48
N VAL A 115 -0.21 -5.43 1.51
CA VAL A 115 -1.38 -6.31 1.65
C VAL A 115 -2.68 -5.55 1.44
N SER A 116 -2.77 -4.30 1.89
CA SER A 116 -3.95 -3.45 1.72
C SER A 116 -4.36 -3.22 0.26
N LYS A 117 -3.43 -3.30 -0.70
CA LYS A 117 -3.77 -3.16 -2.13
C LYS A 117 -4.57 -4.34 -2.69
N PHE A 118 -4.49 -5.50 -2.06
CA PHE A 118 -5.20 -6.72 -2.43
C PHE A 118 -6.51 -6.92 -1.66
N LEU A 119 -6.82 -6.02 -0.72
CA LEU A 119 -8.06 -6.08 0.05
C LEU A 119 -9.28 -5.75 -0.82
N THR A 120 -10.35 -6.48 -0.55
CA THR A 120 -11.69 -6.19 -1.03
C THR A 120 -12.56 -5.83 0.18
N PRO A 121 -13.16 -4.64 0.22
CA PRO A 121 -14.06 -4.25 1.30
C PRO A 121 -15.21 -5.24 1.48
N LEU A 122 -15.56 -5.52 2.72
CA LEU A 122 -16.77 -6.26 3.06
C LEU A 122 -17.92 -5.28 3.26
N THR A 123 -19.10 -5.64 2.76
CA THR A 123 -20.33 -4.98 3.15
C THR A 123 -20.84 -5.64 4.43
N ILE A 124 -20.86 -4.89 5.53
CA ILE A 124 -21.36 -5.33 6.82
C ILE A 124 -22.71 -4.65 7.06
N THR A 125 -23.75 -5.43 7.26
CA THR A 125 -25.13 -4.95 7.25
C THR A 125 -25.64 -4.55 8.63
N SER A 126 -24.98 -5.00 9.70
CA SER A 126 -25.40 -4.71 11.07
C SER A 126 -24.23 -4.70 12.05
N PRO A 127 -24.39 -4.01 13.20
CA PRO A 127 -23.42 -4.08 14.30
C PRO A 127 -23.18 -5.52 14.80
N GLN A 128 -24.22 -6.34 14.83
CA GLN A 128 -24.13 -7.73 15.29
C GLN A 128 -23.27 -8.57 14.36
N GLU A 129 -23.42 -8.39 13.04
CA GLU A 129 -22.57 -9.04 12.05
C GLU A 129 -21.11 -8.61 12.21
N PHE A 130 -20.85 -7.32 12.42
CA PHE A 130 -19.51 -6.81 12.68
C PHE A 130 -18.90 -7.47 13.92
N ILE A 131 -19.63 -7.48 15.05
CA ILE A 131 -19.15 -8.05 16.31
C ILE A 131 -18.81 -9.54 16.14
N ALA A 132 -19.65 -10.31 15.45
CA ALA A 132 -19.40 -11.73 15.22
C ALA A 132 -18.10 -11.96 14.42
N LYS A 133 -17.92 -11.22 13.30
CA LYS A 133 -16.70 -11.27 12.51
C LYS A 133 -15.48 -10.77 13.28
N TRP A 134 -15.64 -9.71 14.08
CA TRP A 134 -14.57 -9.15 14.91
C TRP A 134 -14.05 -10.17 15.90
N HIS A 135 -14.95 -10.84 16.65
CA HIS A 135 -14.54 -11.87 17.61
C HIS A 135 -13.76 -13.01 16.95
N GLN A 136 -14.19 -13.44 15.77
CA GLN A 136 -13.48 -14.47 15.02
C GLN A 136 -12.04 -14.03 14.66
N MET A 137 -11.86 -12.81 14.18
CA MET A 137 -10.55 -12.26 13.81
C MET A 137 -9.68 -11.97 15.03
N ALA A 138 -10.25 -11.31 16.06
CA ALA A 138 -9.51 -10.85 17.23
C ALA A 138 -9.02 -12.02 18.12
N SER A 139 -9.71 -13.15 18.11
CA SER A 139 -9.27 -14.37 18.82
C SER A 139 -8.02 -15.00 18.19
N ALA A 140 -7.79 -14.77 16.90
CA ALA A 140 -6.61 -15.30 16.18
C ALA A 140 -5.43 -14.32 16.27
N SER A 141 -5.60 -13.06 15.86
CA SER A 141 -4.56 -12.05 15.92
C SER A 141 -5.12 -10.63 16.01
N GLN A 142 -4.51 -9.83 16.87
CA GLN A 142 -4.87 -8.42 17.05
C GLN A 142 -3.61 -7.56 17.24
N GLN A 143 -3.55 -6.44 16.52
CA GLN A 143 -2.54 -5.39 16.67
C GLN A 143 -3.22 -4.11 17.13
N GLN A 144 -2.60 -3.38 18.06
CA GLN A 144 -3.13 -2.12 18.55
C GLN A 144 -2.05 -1.04 18.61
N LYS A 145 -2.39 0.17 18.20
CA LYS A 145 -1.51 1.33 18.26
C LYS A 145 -2.30 2.60 18.57
N ILE A 146 -1.85 3.35 19.58
CA ILE A 146 -2.29 4.73 19.80
C ILE A 146 -1.27 5.64 19.13
N MET A 147 -1.73 6.56 18.28
CA MET A 147 -0.84 7.50 17.61
C MET A 147 -1.55 8.79 17.22
N ASP A 148 -0.75 9.84 17.11
CA ASP A 148 -1.16 11.11 16.51
C ASP A 148 -1.00 11.00 14.99
N VAL A 149 -2.04 11.39 14.25
CA VAL A 149 -1.98 11.45 12.78
C VAL A 149 -1.37 12.79 12.35
N SER A 150 -0.81 12.83 11.14
CA SER A 150 -0.25 14.07 10.61
C SER A 150 -1.31 15.17 10.48
N GLN A 151 -0.87 16.43 10.46
CA GLN A 151 -1.73 17.62 10.47
C GLN A 151 -2.82 17.59 9.38
N GLN A 152 -2.49 17.05 8.21
CA GLN A 152 -3.45 16.92 7.10
C GLN A 152 -4.67 16.05 7.43
N TYR A 153 -4.51 15.06 8.32
CA TYR A 153 -5.60 14.18 8.78
C TYR A 153 -6.25 14.72 10.05
N ALA A 154 -5.45 15.27 10.97
CA ALA A 154 -5.94 15.84 12.22
C ALA A 154 -6.90 17.03 11.97
N SER A 155 -6.63 17.87 10.98
CA SER A 155 -7.48 19.03 10.64
C SER A 155 -8.87 18.62 10.14
N GLY A 156 -8.96 17.52 9.40
CA GLY A 156 -10.24 17.02 8.84
C GLY A 156 -10.95 15.99 9.72
N GLY A 157 -10.37 15.66 10.90
CA GLY A 157 -10.97 14.73 11.86
C GLY A 157 -11.14 13.31 11.31
N ILE A 158 -12.03 12.56 11.94
CA ILE A 158 -12.26 11.14 11.63
C ILE A 158 -12.69 10.89 10.18
N GLU A 159 -13.35 11.85 9.54
CA GLU A 159 -13.79 11.78 8.15
C GLU A 159 -12.57 11.70 7.19
N ARG A 160 -11.55 12.50 7.46
CA ARG A 160 -10.34 12.50 6.65
C ARG A 160 -9.56 11.21 6.81
N VAL A 161 -9.56 10.65 8.02
CA VAL A 161 -9.01 9.32 8.30
C VAL A 161 -9.78 8.26 7.53
N ALA A 162 -11.13 8.31 7.54
CA ALA A 162 -11.97 7.37 6.79
C ALA A 162 -11.65 7.36 5.28
N VAL A 163 -11.44 8.53 4.68
CA VAL A 163 -11.04 8.63 3.26
C VAL A 163 -9.70 7.92 3.00
N ALA A 164 -8.71 8.11 3.89
CA ALA A 164 -7.41 7.43 3.76
C ALA A 164 -7.55 5.90 3.89
N LEU A 165 -8.38 5.43 4.82
CA LEU A 165 -8.68 4.01 5.00
C LEU A 165 -9.37 3.42 3.77
N GLY A 166 -10.29 4.15 3.15
CA GLY A 166 -10.91 3.80 1.87
C GLY A 166 -9.87 3.66 0.75
N GLY A 167 -8.90 4.57 0.67
CA GLY A 167 -7.76 4.47 -0.26
C GLY A 167 -6.86 3.26 -0.01
N MET A 168 -6.84 2.75 1.21
CA MET A 168 -6.20 1.49 1.59
C MET A 168 -7.11 0.27 1.42
N ARG A 169 -8.30 0.44 0.83
CA ARG A 169 -9.30 -0.62 0.61
C ARG A 169 -9.82 -1.26 1.91
N LEU A 170 -9.72 -0.55 3.01
CA LEU A 170 -10.34 -0.95 4.26
C LEU A 170 -11.82 -0.49 4.23
N GLY A 171 -12.73 -1.44 4.31
CA GLY A 171 -14.17 -1.20 4.19
C GLY A 171 -14.76 -0.57 5.44
N VAL A 172 -14.35 0.67 5.76
CA VAL A 172 -14.89 1.37 6.94
C VAL A 172 -16.30 1.88 6.69
N GLN A 173 -17.15 1.73 7.70
CA GLN A 173 -18.55 2.09 7.67
C GLN A 173 -18.92 2.84 8.95
N LYS A 174 -19.84 3.80 8.81
CA LYS A 174 -20.42 4.50 9.96
C LYS A 174 -21.62 3.75 10.51
N GLY A 175 -21.91 3.98 11.80
CA GLY A 175 -23.10 3.43 12.44
C GLY A 175 -23.01 1.97 12.85
N LEU A 176 -21.86 1.32 12.64
CA LEU A 176 -21.61 -0.04 13.11
C LEU A 176 -21.05 -0.07 14.54
N ASP A 177 -20.38 1.00 14.98
CA ASP A 177 -19.95 1.18 16.37
C ASP A 177 -21.01 2.02 17.11
N PRO A 178 -21.37 1.68 18.36
CA PRO A 178 -22.30 2.49 19.17
C PRO A 178 -21.83 3.93 19.39
N ASN A 179 -20.52 4.17 19.41
CA ASN A 179 -19.95 5.51 19.47
C ASN A 179 -19.77 6.08 18.07
N PRO A 180 -20.50 7.15 17.68
CA PRO A 180 -20.42 7.75 16.35
C PRO A 180 -19.07 8.40 16.05
N ALA A 181 -18.23 8.65 17.06
CA ALA A 181 -16.86 9.15 16.89
C ALA A 181 -15.87 8.03 16.49
N ASN A 182 -16.30 6.80 16.46
CA ASN A 182 -15.49 5.65 16.06
C ASN A 182 -15.79 5.24 14.60
N LEU A 183 -14.81 4.59 13.98
CA LEU A 183 -14.98 3.91 12.70
C LEU A 183 -14.65 2.43 12.88
N VAL A 184 -15.45 1.60 12.26
CA VAL A 184 -15.16 0.17 12.13
C VAL A 184 -15.33 -0.27 10.69
N GLY A 185 -14.65 -1.34 10.31
CA GLY A 185 -14.75 -1.86 8.97
C GLY A 185 -14.15 -3.24 8.84
N GLY A 186 -14.47 -3.88 7.73
CA GLY A 186 -13.96 -5.19 7.39
C GLY A 186 -13.56 -5.27 5.94
N SER A 187 -12.56 -6.08 5.67
CA SER A 187 -12.08 -6.39 4.31
C SER A 187 -11.58 -7.82 4.28
N LYS A 188 -11.33 -8.32 3.08
CA LYS A 188 -10.73 -9.63 2.89
C LYS A 188 -9.75 -9.62 1.72
N PHE A 189 -8.81 -10.52 1.71
CA PHE A 189 -8.05 -10.90 0.52
C PHE A 189 -8.01 -12.42 0.39
N VAL A 190 -7.70 -12.88 -0.80
CA VAL A 190 -7.51 -14.31 -1.08
C VAL A 190 -6.09 -14.50 -1.58
N GLY A 191 -5.30 -15.28 -0.85
CA GLY A 191 -3.95 -15.65 -1.26
C GLY A 191 -3.91 -17.12 -1.70
N GLU A 192 -3.08 -17.43 -2.69
CA GLU A 192 -2.97 -18.79 -3.23
C GLU A 192 -2.55 -19.80 -2.16
N LEU A 193 -1.69 -19.39 -1.22
CA LEU A 193 -1.14 -20.27 -0.17
C LEU A 193 -1.89 -20.20 1.16
N CYS A 194 -2.73 -19.18 1.36
CA CYS A 194 -3.43 -18.98 2.64
C CYS A 194 -4.97 -19.01 2.51
N GLY A 195 -5.51 -19.04 1.29
CA GLY A 195 -6.95 -18.94 1.08
C GLY A 195 -7.50 -17.55 1.41
N GLU A 196 -8.76 -17.50 1.86
CA GLU A 196 -9.41 -16.25 2.26
C GLU A 196 -8.97 -15.84 3.67
N VAL A 197 -8.52 -14.59 3.80
CA VAL A 197 -8.11 -13.97 5.05
C VAL A 197 -8.96 -12.73 5.30
N LEU A 198 -9.67 -12.72 6.44
CA LEU A 198 -10.44 -11.57 6.90
C LEU A 198 -9.55 -10.61 7.67
N VAL A 199 -9.78 -9.31 7.47
CA VAL A 199 -9.14 -8.21 8.19
C VAL A 199 -10.20 -7.24 8.67
N GLY A 200 -10.24 -6.99 9.97
CA GLY A 200 -11.08 -5.99 10.61
C GLY A 200 -10.26 -4.81 11.12
N VAL A 201 -10.86 -3.62 11.09
CA VAL A 201 -10.26 -2.41 11.68
C VAL A 201 -11.26 -1.73 12.59
N ARG A 202 -10.77 -1.19 13.71
CA ARG A 202 -11.50 -0.31 14.61
C ARG A 202 -10.63 0.88 14.93
N ILE A 203 -11.17 2.09 14.74
CA ILE A 203 -10.50 3.35 15.03
C ILE A 203 -11.34 4.11 16.02
N GLU A 204 -10.74 4.45 17.15
CA GLU A 204 -11.37 5.15 18.25
C GLU A 204 -10.70 6.51 18.42
N SER A 205 -11.51 7.57 18.38
CA SER A 205 -11.03 8.93 18.63
C SER A 205 -10.69 9.15 20.08
N ASP A 206 -9.57 9.80 20.37
CA ASP A 206 -9.30 10.31 21.71
C ASP A 206 -10.22 11.51 21.98
N ALA A 207 -10.95 11.46 23.11
CA ALA A 207 -11.88 12.54 23.48
C ALA A 207 -11.18 13.85 23.86
N ASN A 208 -9.93 13.77 24.32
CA ASN A 208 -9.20 14.90 24.89
C ASN A 208 -8.13 15.47 23.93
N VAL A 209 -7.66 14.68 22.96
CA VAL A 209 -6.57 15.05 22.09
C VAL A 209 -6.99 14.93 20.63
N ARG A 210 -7.21 16.07 19.99
CA ARG A 210 -7.57 16.12 18.55
C ARG A 210 -6.46 15.52 17.70
N GLY A 211 -6.83 14.62 16.78
CA GLY A 211 -5.89 13.97 15.89
C GLY A 211 -5.17 12.77 16.49
N ARG A 212 -5.50 12.41 17.73
CA ARG A 212 -5.04 11.16 18.35
C ARG A 212 -6.12 10.09 18.23
N TYR A 213 -5.69 8.91 17.80
CA TYR A 213 -6.59 7.78 17.62
C TYR A 213 -5.95 6.49 18.14
N ARG A 214 -6.80 5.60 18.62
CA ARG A 214 -6.46 4.20 18.85
C ARG A 214 -6.86 3.42 17.61
N PHE A 215 -5.89 2.81 16.95
CA PHE A 215 -6.09 1.91 15.84
C PHE A 215 -5.99 0.48 16.34
N THR A 216 -6.98 -0.33 16.03
CA THR A 216 -6.97 -1.77 16.29
C THR A 216 -7.22 -2.49 14.97
N VAL A 217 -6.33 -3.41 14.62
CA VAL A 217 -6.44 -4.27 13.44
C VAL A 217 -6.50 -5.71 13.92
N ALA A 218 -7.53 -6.42 13.52
CA ALA A 218 -7.72 -7.84 13.81
C ALA A 218 -7.74 -8.64 12.51
N SER A 219 -7.21 -9.86 12.52
CA SER A 219 -7.19 -10.74 11.36
C SER A 219 -7.08 -12.19 11.77
N MET A 220 -7.54 -13.10 10.91
CA MET A 220 -7.30 -14.54 11.01
C MET A 220 -5.82 -14.90 10.79
N ASP A 221 -5.00 -13.97 10.27
CA ASP A 221 -3.58 -14.13 9.97
C ASP A 221 -2.78 -13.01 10.65
N GLY A 222 -1.78 -13.39 11.48
CA GLY A 222 -0.96 -12.45 12.25
C GLY A 222 -0.11 -11.53 11.36
N ASN A 223 0.38 -12.01 10.22
CA ASN A 223 1.12 -11.18 9.27
C ASN A 223 0.19 -10.18 8.59
N ALA A 224 -1.07 -10.54 8.31
CA ALA A 224 -2.04 -9.63 7.73
C ALA A 224 -2.38 -8.48 8.68
N SER A 225 -2.63 -8.76 9.98
CA SER A 225 -2.88 -7.70 10.97
C SER A 225 -1.68 -6.78 11.14
N ALA A 226 -0.46 -7.33 11.21
CA ALA A 226 0.78 -6.56 11.30
C ALA A 226 1.05 -5.71 10.04
N ALA A 227 0.86 -6.28 8.85
CA ALA A 227 1.04 -5.59 7.58
C ALA A 227 0.08 -4.41 7.40
N VAL A 228 -1.20 -4.61 7.74
CA VAL A 228 -2.21 -3.55 7.67
C VAL A 228 -1.91 -2.47 8.70
N MET A 229 -1.53 -2.82 9.94
CA MET A 229 -1.14 -1.85 10.97
C MET A 229 0.09 -1.03 10.53
N SER A 230 1.13 -1.68 9.99
CA SER A 230 2.31 -1.00 9.43
C SER A 230 1.92 -0.02 8.32
N GLY A 231 1.03 -0.43 7.42
CA GLY A 231 0.49 0.42 6.36
C GLY A 231 -0.26 1.64 6.89
N LEU A 232 -1.10 1.47 7.91
CA LEU A 232 -1.85 2.55 8.58
C LEU A 232 -0.91 3.59 9.19
N ILE A 233 0.07 3.14 9.97
CA ILE A 233 1.06 4.01 10.59
C ILE A 233 1.75 4.86 9.52
N ARG A 234 2.24 4.22 8.46
CA ARG A 234 3.00 4.89 7.41
C ARG A 234 2.15 5.84 6.53
N ALA A 235 0.86 5.53 6.36
CA ALA A 235 -0.05 6.37 5.59
C ALA A 235 -0.49 7.63 6.34
N LEU A 236 -0.71 7.52 7.66
CA LEU A 236 -1.37 8.55 8.45
C LEU A 236 -0.39 9.47 9.22
N GLN A 237 0.84 9.03 9.47
CA GLN A 237 1.92 9.85 10.02
C GLN A 237 2.70 10.60 8.92
#